data_599394c2cbd41a15ae702174bd291cc1
#
_entry.id   599394c2cbd41a15ae702174bd291cc1
#
_cell.length_a   1.000
_cell.length_b   1.000
_cell.length_c   1.000
_cell.angle_alpha   90.00
_cell.angle_beta   90.00
_cell.angle_gamma   90.00
#
_symmetry.space_group_name_H-M   'P 1'
#
loop_
_entity.id
_entity.type
_entity.pdbx_description
1 polymer ?
#
loop_
_entity_poly.entity_id
_entity_poly.type
_entity_poly.pdbx_seq_one_letter_code
_entity_poly.pdbx_strand_id
1 'polypeptide(L)'
;MLAIAKFGGSSLSCAAAWRQVREIVTGDIARRVIVVSAAGKRHADDHKITDLLYLCHAHLRYGVPCWELWRKIAGRYLAIRDE
;
A
#
# COMPACT_ATOMS: atom_id res chain seq x y z
N MET A 1 -27.51 -3.61 -8.02
CA MET A 1 -26.97 -2.33 -7.48
C MET A 1 -25.45 -2.36 -7.59
N LEU A 2 -24.86 -1.24 -7.98
CA LEU A 2 -23.41 -1.07 -8.00
C LEU A 2 -22.94 -0.52 -6.66
N ALA A 3 -21.95 -1.16 -6.04
CA ALA A 3 -21.31 -0.68 -4.83
C ALA A 3 -19.85 -0.31 -5.11
N ILE A 4 -19.38 0.75 -4.46
CA ILE A 4 -17.98 1.19 -4.51
C ILE A 4 -17.35 0.89 -3.17
N ALA A 5 -16.23 0.16 -3.16
CA ALA A 5 -15.48 -0.14 -1.95
C ALA A 5 -14.15 0.61 -1.94
N LYS A 6 -13.85 1.27 -0.83
CA LYS A 6 -12.59 2.00 -0.64
C LYS A 6 -11.81 1.37 0.51
N PHE A 7 -10.52 1.17 0.31
CA PHE A 7 -9.61 0.61 1.31
C PHE A 7 -8.48 1.60 1.57
N GLY A 8 -8.34 2.02 2.82
CA GLY A 8 -7.27 2.90 3.26
C GLY A 8 -5.95 2.16 3.45
N GLY A 9 -4.89 2.91 3.76
CA GLY A 9 -3.53 2.36 3.84
C GLY A 9 -3.36 1.26 4.89
N SER A 10 -4.01 1.36 6.04
CA SER A 10 -3.93 0.34 7.09
C SER A 10 -4.54 -1.00 6.66
N SER A 11 -5.53 -0.97 5.79
CA SER A 11 -6.16 -2.18 5.22
C SER A 11 -5.29 -2.87 4.17
N LEU A 12 -4.20 -2.25 3.75
CA LEU A 12 -3.31 -2.72 2.69
C LEU A 12 -1.87 -2.86 3.17
N SER A 13 -1.63 -2.83 4.48
CA SER A 13 -0.28 -2.75 5.04
C SER A 13 0.48 -4.07 5.06
N CYS A 14 -0.20 -5.20 5.03
CA CYS A 14 0.42 -6.53 5.08
C CYS A 14 -0.43 -7.56 4.34
N ALA A 15 0.14 -8.76 4.14
CA ALA A 15 -0.55 -9.83 3.41
C ALA A 15 -1.87 -10.25 4.06
N ALA A 16 -1.92 -10.35 5.39
CA ALA A 16 -3.16 -10.70 6.09
C ALA A 16 -4.27 -9.68 5.84
N ALA A 17 -3.94 -8.39 5.84
CA ALA A 17 -4.89 -7.32 5.51
C ALA A 17 -5.37 -7.43 4.06
N TRP A 18 -4.48 -7.71 3.11
CA TRP A 18 -4.84 -7.93 1.71
C TRP A 18 -5.77 -9.12 1.53
N ARG A 19 -5.59 -10.20 2.29
CA ARG A 19 -6.49 -11.35 2.25
C ARG A 19 -7.90 -10.97 2.71
N GLN A 20 -8.02 -10.14 3.73
CA GLN A 20 -9.32 -9.61 4.17
C GLN A 20 -9.98 -8.75 3.09
N VAL A 21 -9.21 -7.90 2.41
CA VAL A 21 -9.71 -7.12 1.27
C VAL A 21 -10.27 -8.04 0.19
N ARG A 22 -9.55 -9.11 -0.14
CA ARG A 22 -10.02 -10.10 -1.11
C ARG A 22 -11.35 -10.71 -0.70
N GLU A 23 -11.49 -11.11 0.57
CA GLU A 23 -12.74 -11.70 1.08
C GLU A 23 -13.91 -10.71 0.96
N ILE A 24 -13.67 -9.43 1.29
CA ILE A 24 -14.69 -8.39 1.22
C ILE A 24 -15.09 -8.15 -0.25
N VAL A 25 -14.13 -8.00 -1.14
CA VAL A 25 -14.37 -7.71 -2.56
C VAL A 25 -15.10 -8.85 -3.24
N THR A 26 -14.71 -10.09 -2.97
CA THR A 26 -15.32 -11.26 -3.61
C THR A 26 -16.61 -11.70 -2.93
N GLY A 27 -16.89 -11.19 -1.73
CA GLY A 27 -18.09 -11.57 -0.96
C GLY A 27 -19.40 -10.95 -1.46
N ASP A 28 -19.31 -9.93 -2.33
CA ASP A 28 -20.50 -9.28 -2.89
C ASP A 28 -20.23 -8.86 -4.33
N ILE A 29 -20.98 -9.42 -5.25
CA ILE A 29 -20.85 -9.16 -6.69
C ILE A 29 -21.13 -7.70 -7.05
N ALA A 30 -21.86 -6.96 -6.21
CA ALA A 30 -22.14 -5.55 -6.43
C ALA A 30 -20.93 -4.66 -6.23
N ARG A 31 -19.87 -5.12 -5.54
CA ARG A 31 -18.63 -4.40 -5.32
C ARG A 31 -17.75 -4.47 -6.56
N ARG A 32 -18.06 -3.65 -7.56
CA ARG A 32 -17.38 -3.66 -8.86
C ARG A 32 -16.33 -2.58 -9.01
N VAL A 33 -16.43 -1.51 -8.25
CA VAL A 33 -15.45 -0.41 -8.27
C VAL A 33 -14.68 -0.44 -6.95
N ILE A 34 -13.37 -0.68 -7.05
CA ILE A 34 -12.48 -0.81 -5.89
C ILE A 34 -11.47 0.33 -5.93
N VAL A 35 -11.44 1.12 -4.87
CA VAL A 35 -10.49 2.21 -4.70
C VAL A 35 -9.51 1.84 -3.60
N VAL A 36 -8.23 1.82 -3.92
CA VAL A 36 -7.18 1.45 -2.98
C VAL A 36 -6.27 2.64 -2.69
N SER A 37 -5.53 2.54 -1.60
CA SER A 37 -4.50 3.49 -1.21
C SER A 37 -3.11 2.85 -1.35
N ALA A 38 -2.05 3.61 -1.15
CA ALA A 38 -0.73 3.03 -0.90
C ALA A 38 -0.72 2.34 0.47
N ALA A 39 0.16 1.35 0.63
CA ALA A 39 0.25 0.60 1.89
C ALA A 39 0.61 1.51 3.06
N GLY A 40 -0.12 1.34 4.17
CA GLY A 40 0.12 2.08 5.40
C GLY A 40 1.18 1.43 6.29
N LYS A 41 1.27 1.91 7.52
CA LYS A 41 2.17 1.35 8.51
C LYS A 41 1.73 -0.05 8.95
N ARG A 42 2.70 -0.95 9.12
CA ARG A 42 2.48 -2.29 9.70
C ARG A 42 2.45 -2.23 11.22
N HIS A 43 3.16 -1.24 11.81
CA HIS A 43 3.26 -1.00 13.25
C HIS A 43 3.62 0.46 13.49
N ALA A 44 3.65 0.89 14.76
CA ALA A 44 3.83 2.30 15.12
C ALA A 44 5.13 2.92 14.59
N ASP A 45 6.21 2.15 14.53
CA ASP A 45 7.53 2.62 14.10
C ASP A 45 7.79 2.44 12.61
N ASP A 46 6.81 1.93 11.87
CA ASP A 46 6.94 1.72 10.43
C ASP A 46 6.71 3.02 9.65
N HIS A 47 7.02 3.00 8.36
CA HIS A 47 6.82 4.12 7.45
C HIS A 47 5.63 3.86 6.53
N LYS A 48 4.84 4.89 6.26
CA LYS A 48 3.85 4.86 5.19
C LYS A 48 4.57 4.92 3.85
N ILE A 49 4.07 4.18 2.86
CA ILE A 49 4.63 4.21 1.50
C ILE A 49 4.58 5.62 0.92
N THR A 50 3.50 6.38 1.17
CA THR A 50 3.41 7.78 0.71
C THR A 50 4.51 8.65 1.27
N ASP A 51 4.89 8.47 2.55
CA ASP A 51 5.99 9.23 3.16
C ASP A 51 7.33 8.88 2.51
N LEU A 52 7.56 7.61 2.20
CA LEU A 52 8.77 7.18 1.49
C LEU A 52 8.82 7.76 0.07
N LEU A 53 7.68 7.85 -0.62
CA LEU A 53 7.60 8.48 -1.94
C LEU A 53 7.91 9.97 -1.89
N TYR A 54 7.42 10.68 -0.88
CA TYR A 54 7.77 12.09 -0.68
C TYR A 54 9.26 12.28 -0.44
N LEU A 55 9.89 11.39 0.33
CA LEU A 55 11.34 11.42 0.55
C LEU A 55 12.11 11.15 -0.75
N CYS A 56 11.66 10.21 -1.57
CA CYS A 56 12.25 9.97 -2.89
C CYS A 56 12.19 11.21 -3.76
N HIS A 57 11.06 11.90 -3.78
CA HIS A 57 10.89 13.13 -4.52
C HIS A 57 11.86 14.22 -4.04
N ALA A 58 11.98 14.39 -2.72
CA ALA A 58 12.90 15.36 -2.14
C ALA A 58 14.36 15.07 -2.51
N HIS A 59 14.77 13.79 -2.45
CA HIS A 59 16.11 13.38 -2.86
C HIS A 59 16.39 13.73 -4.32
N LEU A 60 15.46 13.38 -5.21
CA LEU A 60 15.61 13.66 -6.65
C LEU A 60 15.69 15.17 -6.92
N ARG A 61 14.89 15.96 -6.21
CA ARG A 61 14.87 17.41 -6.36
C ARG A 61 16.23 18.05 -6.05
N TYR A 62 16.97 17.49 -5.08
CA TYR A 62 18.28 17.99 -4.66
C TYR A 62 19.44 17.19 -5.25
N GLY A 63 19.19 16.31 -6.21
CA GLY A 63 20.20 15.52 -6.87
C GLY A 63 20.82 14.43 -6.01
N VAL A 64 20.12 14.00 -4.96
CA VAL A 64 20.57 12.95 -4.04
C VAL A 64 19.99 11.60 -4.49
N PRO A 65 20.80 10.52 -4.58
CA PRO A 65 20.28 9.20 -4.92
C PRO A 65 19.23 8.72 -3.93
N CYS A 66 18.19 8.04 -4.42
CA CYS A 66 17.07 7.54 -3.60
C CYS A 66 16.91 6.01 -3.64
N TRP A 67 17.95 5.28 -4.04
CA TRP A 67 17.92 3.82 -4.20
C TRP A 67 17.51 3.07 -2.93
N GLU A 68 17.99 3.50 -1.78
CA GLU A 68 17.66 2.85 -0.50
C GLU A 68 16.18 3.03 -0.15
N LEU A 69 15.61 4.21 -0.40
CA LEU A 69 14.19 4.47 -0.19
C LEU A 69 13.35 3.64 -1.15
N TRP A 70 13.77 3.55 -2.41
CA TRP A 70 13.09 2.72 -3.41
C TRP A 70 13.10 1.25 -3.02
N ARG A 71 14.22 0.74 -2.52
CA ARG A 71 14.32 -0.64 -2.03
C ARG A 71 13.35 -0.92 -0.89
N LYS A 72 13.18 0.03 0.03
CA LYS A 72 12.21 -0.11 1.13
C LYS A 72 10.79 -0.19 0.60
N ILE A 73 10.43 0.67 -0.34
CA ILE A 73 9.11 0.66 -0.97
C ILE A 73 8.86 -0.67 -1.69
N ALA A 74 9.76 -1.05 -2.59
CA ALA A 74 9.64 -2.29 -3.34
C ALA A 74 9.61 -3.51 -2.42
N GLY A 75 10.46 -3.52 -1.38
CA GLY A 75 10.53 -4.61 -0.41
C GLY A 75 9.22 -4.83 0.34
N ARG A 76 8.50 -3.74 0.68
CA ARG A 76 7.19 -3.83 1.33
C ARG A 76 6.18 -4.58 0.46
N TYR A 77 6.07 -4.22 -0.81
CA TYR A 77 5.13 -4.88 -1.72
C TYR A 77 5.54 -6.29 -2.08
N LEU A 78 6.84 -6.55 -2.25
CA LEU A 78 7.34 -7.90 -2.49
C LEU A 78 7.06 -8.82 -1.29
N ALA A 79 7.19 -8.32 -0.08
CA ALA A 79 6.86 -9.09 1.13
C ALA A 79 5.37 -9.45 1.18
N ILE A 80 4.49 -8.53 0.80
CA ILE A 80 3.05 -8.81 0.70
C ILE A 80 2.78 -9.91 -0.33
N ARG A 81 3.42 -9.81 -1.50
CA ARG A 81 3.26 -10.80 -2.57
C ARG A 81 3.71 -12.20 -2.13
N ASP A 82 4.82 -12.29 -1.40
CA ASP A 82 5.48 -13.56 -1.08
C ASP A 82 4.84 -14.27 0.13
N GLU A 83 3.99 -13.60 0.86
CA GLU A 83 3.18 -14.22 1.91
C GLU A 83 1.79 -14.70 1.35
#